data_6931c7b669cfe8fa4f9506fcf569322b
#
_entry.id   6931c7b669cfe8fa4f9506fcf569322b
#
_cell.length_a   1.000
_cell.length_b   1.000
_cell.length_c   1.000
_cell.angle_alpha   90.00
_cell.angle_beta   90.00
_cell.angle_gamma   90.00
#
_symmetry.space_group_name_H-M   'P 1'
#
loop_
_entity.id
_entity.type
_entity.pdbx_description
1 polymer ?
#
loop_
_entity_poly.entity_id
_entity_poly.type
_entity_poly.pdbx_seq_one_letter_code
_entity_poly.pdbx_strand_id
1 'polypeptide(L)'
;MCTSCAQQWQLTGMERTRVLVDKRYDARPDAKAAQFLAPYSATVDSMMSPVVGRTARFMASHRPESELSNLLSDILAWASAHFGEKVDFAVYNMGGIRAALPEGNVTVGDVLDVAPFENKISFLTLSGDKVKELFEQMARRGGEGVSASVKLRITQDGRLVSASVAGKPIDDKASYRIATLDYLAQGNDELVAFKAKTNVVAPAGDDNNVRNIIMDYFREAAAKGMAVDSHMDGRIVKE
;
A
#
# COMPACT_ATOMS: atom_id res chain seq x y z
N MET A 1 60.19 -0.24 33.80
CA MET A 1 58.81 0.28 33.77
C MET A 1 58.60 0.90 32.41
N CYS A 2 57.83 0.25 31.55
CA CYS A 2 57.45 0.80 30.25
C CYS A 2 56.21 1.66 30.42
N THR A 3 56.35 2.97 30.30
CA THR A 3 55.20 3.90 30.22
C THR A 3 54.61 3.79 28.85
N SER A 4 53.45 3.14 28.74
CA SER A 4 52.65 3.13 27.52
C SER A 4 52.05 4.53 27.34
N CYS A 5 52.51 5.26 26.32
CA CYS A 5 51.81 6.47 25.87
C CYS A 5 50.52 6.06 25.14
N ALA A 6 49.42 6.08 25.86
CA ALA A 6 48.11 5.97 25.21
C ALA A 6 47.81 7.27 24.47
N GLN A 7 47.82 7.22 23.15
CA GLN A 7 47.45 8.34 22.30
C GLN A 7 45.93 8.49 22.37
N GLN A 8 45.44 9.53 23.01
CA GLN A 8 43.99 9.84 23.07
C GLN A 8 43.63 10.74 21.90
N TRP A 9 42.74 10.23 21.07
CA TRP A 9 42.14 11.02 20.01
C TRP A 9 40.97 11.82 20.59
N GLN A 10 40.95 13.13 20.35
CA GLN A 10 39.85 14.02 20.73
C GLN A 10 39.22 14.60 19.47
N LEU A 11 37.89 14.48 19.38
CA LEU A 11 37.12 15.09 18.28
C LEU A 11 37.17 16.62 18.44
N THR A 12 37.81 17.31 17.49
CA THR A 12 38.03 18.77 17.55
C THR A 12 37.01 19.57 16.74
N GLY A 13 36.27 18.90 15.87
CA GLY A 13 35.22 19.55 15.06
C GLY A 13 34.48 18.57 14.18
N MET A 14 33.28 18.95 13.73
CA MET A 14 32.50 18.25 12.75
C MET A 14 32.02 19.25 11.71
N GLU A 15 32.35 19.03 10.45
CA GLU A 15 31.77 19.78 9.33
C GLU A 15 30.70 18.95 8.66
N ARG A 16 29.60 19.60 8.25
CA ARG A 16 28.48 18.94 7.59
C ARG A 16 28.19 19.63 6.27
N THR A 17 28.31 18.88 5.18
CA THR A 17 27.98 19.34 3.83
C THR A 17 26.76 18.56 3.33
N ARG A 18 25.81 19.27 2.72
CA ARG A 18 24.66 18.67 2.05
C ARG A 18 24.84 18.77 0.55
N VAL A 19 24.99 17.64 -0.12
CA VAL A 19 24.99 17.55 -1.59
C VAL A 19 23.60 17.08 -2.02
N LEU A 20 22.86 17.95 -2.74
CA LEU A 20 21.58 17.61 -3.31
C LEU A 20 21.80 16.84 -4.62
N VAL A 21 21.20 15.64 -4.73
CA VAL A 21 21.12 14.92 -5.99
C VAL A 21 19.89 15.43 -6.73
N ASP A 22 20.09 16.23 -7.76
CA ASP A 22 19.04 16.86 -8.55
C ASP A 22 19.45 17.02 -10.02
N LYS A 23 18.59 17.60 -10.84
CA LYS A 23 18.77 17.80 -12.29
C LYS A 23 20.07 18.47 -12.73
N ARG A 24 20.85 19.08 -11.81
CA ARG A 24 22.16 19.66 -12.14
C ARG A 24 23.15 18.62 -12.65
N TYR A 25 23.01 17.36 -12.24
CA TYR A 25 23.89 16.28 -12.67
C TYR A 25 23.50 15.71 -14.02
N ASP A 26 22.24 15.87 -14.44
CA ASP A 26 21.74 15.36 -15.72
C ASP A 26 22.43 15.99 -16.94
N ALA A 27 22.90 17.24 -16.78
CA ALA A 27 23.61 17.97 -17.83
C ALA A 27 25.02 17.40 -18.13
N ARG A 28 25.58 16.59 -17.22
CA ARG A 28 26.91 15.98 -17.37
C ARG A 28 26.87 14.54 -16.82
N PRO A 29 26.21 13.63 -17.52
CA PRO A 29 26.13 12.24 -17.08
C PRO A 29 27.53 11.59 -17.11
N ASP A 30 27.81 10.73 -16.14
CA ASP A 30 29.05 9.97 -16.13
C ASP A 30 29.02 8.92 -17.25
N ALA A 31 29.84 9.10 -18.27
CA ALA A 31 29.86 8.23 -19.43
C ALA A 31 30.24 6.77 -19.09
N LYS A 32 31.08 6.55 -18.07
CA LYS A 32 31.48 5.20 -17.64
C LYS A 32 30.33 4.50 -16.92
N ALA A 33 29.61 5.23 -16.06
CA ALA A 33 28.44 4.71 -15.39
C ALA A 33 27.32 4.40 -16.42
N ALA A 34 27.07 5.30 -17.37
CA ALA A 34 26.10 5.06 -18.44
C ALA A 34 26.45 3.83 -19.29
N GLN A 35 27.73 3.68 -19.69
CA GLN A 35 28.19 2.51 -20.43
C GLN A 35 28.03 1.21 -19.65
N PHE A 36 28.33 1.23 -18.36
CA PHE A 36 28.18 0.07 -17.46
C PHE A 36 26.72 -0.33 -17.31
N LEU A 37 25.81 0.65 -17.17
CA LEU A 37 24.37 0.41 -16.96
C LEU A 37 23.60 0.07 -18.26
N ALA A 38 24.10 0.50 -19.42
CA ALA A 38 23.39 0.36 -20.70
C ALA A 38 22.80 -1.05 -21.00
N PRO A 39 23.53 -2.17 -20.81
CA PRO A 39 22.99 -3.49 -21.06
C PRO A 39 21.85 -3.89 -20.11
N TYR A 40 21.85 -3.34 -18.89
CA TYR A 40 20.81 -3.60 -17.89
C TYR A 40 19.60 -2.70 -18.11
N SER A 41 19.81 -1.42 -18.45
CA SER A 41 18.73 -0.45 -18.67
C SER A 41 17.79 -0.91 -19.76
N ALA A 42 18.29 -1.38 -20.91
CA ALA A 42 17.46 -1.87 -22.01
C ALA A 42 16.54 -3.02 -21.58
N THR A 43 17.04 -3.95 -20.75
CA THR A 43 16.23 -5.05 -20.21
C THR A 43 15.17 -4.55 -19.25
N VAL A 44 15.55 -3.69 -18.28
CA VAL A 44 14.63 -3.11 -17.30
C VAL A 44 13.55 -2.29 -18.02
N ASP A 45 13.92 -1.43 -18.96
CA ASP A 45 12.98 -0.62 -19.73
C ASP A 45 11.96 -1.48 -20.49
N SER A 46 12.40 -2.58 -21.11
CA SER A 46 11.48 -3.50 -21.81
C SER A 46 10.46 -4.15 -20.89
N MET A 47 10.82 -4.39 -19.62
CA MET A 47 9.94 -5.01 -18.61
C MET A 47 9.02 -4.00 -17.94
N MET A 48 9.49 -2.76 -17.70
CA MET A 48 8.80 -1.76 -16.90
C MET A 48 7.94 -0.79 -17.73
N SER A 49 8.29 -0.56 -19.00
CA SER A 49 7.58 0.39 -19.87
C SER A 49 6.21 -0.07 -20.41
N PRO A 50 5.85 -1.37 -20.48
CA PRO A 50 4.52 -1.74 -20.98
C PRO A 50 3.40 -1.07 -20.20
N VAL A 51 2.47 -0.44 -20.95
CA VAL A 51 1.28 0.21 -20.38
C VAL A 51 0.26 -0.87 -20.02
N VAL A 52 -0.20 -0.85 -18.77
CA VAL A 52 -1.23 -1.77 -18.25
C VAL A 52 -2.63 -1.17 -18.28
N GLY A 53 -2.74 0.16 -18.34
CA GLY A 53 -4.01 0.87 -18.39
C GLY A 53 -3.82 2.38 -18.25
N ARG A 54 -4.87 3.08 -17.81
CA ARG A 54 -4.85 4.53 -17.64
C ARG A 54 -5.60 4.95 -16.38
N THR A 55 -5.19 6.05 -15.78
CA THR A 55 -5.90 6.76 -14.71
C THR A 55 -6.56 8.01 -15.25
N ALA A 56 -7.69 8.40 -14.65
CA ALA A 56 -8.40 9.64 -14.96
C ALA A 56 -7.75 10.86 -14.32
N ARG A 57 -6.94 10.66 -13.28
CA ARG A 57 -6.28 11.71 -12.50
C ARG A 57 -5.01 11.21 -11.82
N PHE A 58 -4.18 12.13 -11.35
CA PHE A 58 -3.11 11.83 -10.40
C PHE A 58 -3.70 11.36 -9.06
N MET A 59 -3.19 10.26 -8.50
CA MET A 59 -3.63 9.70 -7.22
C MET A 59 -2.44 9.43 -6.32
N ALA A 60 -2.42 10.06 -5.16
CA ALA A 60 -1.40 9.87 -4.12
C ALA A 60 -2.00 9.25 -2.85
N SER A 61 -1.12 8.74 -1.97
CA SER A 61 -1.53 8.18 -0.68
C SER A 61 -1.24 9.14 0.45
N HIS A 62 -2.24 9.43 1.27
CA HIS A 62 -2.14 10.21 2.50
C HIS A 62 -3.23 9.79 3.50
N ARG A 63 -2.96 9.98 4.79
CA ARG A 63 -3.92 9.73 5.87
C ARG A 63 -4.84 10.93 6.11
N PRO A 64 -6.05 10.73 6.56
CA PRO A 64 -6.68 9.45 6.97
C PRO A 64 -7.20 8.62 5.80
N GLU A 65 -7.51 9.23 4.67
CA GLU A 65 -8.08 8.67 3.45
C GLU A 65 -7.41 9.32 2.24
N SER A 66 -7.29 8.59 1.16
CA SER A 66 -6.79 9.11 -0.12
C SER A 66 -7.38 8.33 -1.30
N GLU A 67 -7.36 8.94 -2.49
CA GLU A 67 -7.83 8.30 -3.72
C GLU A 67 -7.09 6.99 -3.96
N LEU A 68 -5.77 6.97 -3.77
CA LEU A 68 -4.96 5.78 -4.04
C LEU A 68 -5.18 4.68 -2.99
N SER A 69 -5.32 5.01 -1.70
CA SER A 69 -5.62 4.00 -0.69
C SER A 69 -7.02 3.39 -0.87
N ASN A 70 -7.98 4.22 -1.29
CA ASN A 70 -9.32 3.76 -1.66
C ASN A 70 -9.27 2.81 -2.84
N LEU A 71 -8.58 3.20 -3.92
CA LEU A 71 -8.42 2.37 -5.11
C LEU A 71 -7.81 1.00 -4.80
N LEU A 72 -6.68 0.97 -4.08
CA LEU A 72 -5.99 -0.30 -3.80
C LEU A 72 -6.82 -1.23 -2.92
N SER A 73 -7.56 -0.68 -1.97
CA SER A 73 -8.48 -1.47 -1.14
C SER A 73 -9.67 -2.01 -1.96
N ASP A 74 -10.21 -1.20 -2.87
CA ASP A 74 -11.29 -1.63 -3.75
C ASP A 74 -10.82 -2.69 -4.75
N ILE A 75 -9.57 -2.61 -5.22
CA ILE A 75 -8.96 -3.65 -6.07
C ILE A 75 -8.88 -4.97 -5.32
N LEU A 76 -8.51 -5.00 -4.04
CA LEU A 76 -8.53 -6.24 -3.24
C LEU A 76 -9.94 -6.80 -3.09
N ALA A 77 -10.94 -5.94 -2.87
CA ALA A 77 -12.34 -6.35 -2.79
C ALA A 77 -12.85 -6.89 -4.14
N TRP A 78 -12.52 -6.22 -5.26
CA TRP A 78 -12.85 -6.66 -6.61
C TRP A 78 -12.21 -8.02 -6.93
N ALA A 79 -10.94 -8.20 -6.59
CA ALA A 79 -10.21 -9.43 -6.85
C ALA A 79 -10.81 -10.64 -6.13
N SER A 80 -11.52 -10.43 -5.01
CA SER A 80 -12.08 -11.54 -4.22
C SER A 80 -12.93 -12.50 -5.05
N ALA A 81 -13.70 -11.97 -6.00
CA ALA A 81 -14.56 -12.78 -6.88
C ALA A 81 -13.75 -13.75 -7.78
N HIS A 82 -12.55 -13.36 -8.22
CA HIS A 82 -11.67 -14.21 -9.02
C HIS A 82 -11.16 -15.43 -8.26
N PHE A 83 -11.11 -15.33 -6.93
CA PHE A 83 -10.72 -16.40 -6.03
C PHE A 83 -11.92 -17.15 -5.43
N GLY A 84 -13.15 -16.89 -5.93
CA GLY A 84 -14.37 -17.52 -5.42
C GLY A 84 -14.76 -17.04 -4.01
N GLU A 85 -14.21 -15.91 -3.57
CA GLU A 85 -14.47 -15.32 -2.27
C GLU A 85 -15.50 -14.18 -2.34
N LYS A 86 -16.28 -14.05 -1.30
CA LYS A 86 -17.21 -12.93 -1.11
C LYS A 86 -16.84 -12.23 0.19
N VAL A 87 -16.25 -11.05 0.09
CA VAL A 87 -15.79 -10.29 1.24
C VAL A 87 -16.77 -9.19 1.65
N ASP A 88 -16.83 -8.90 2.94
CA ASP A 88 -17.58 -7.78 3.48
C ASP A 88 -16.82 -6.47 3.28
N PHE A 89 -15.49 -6.52 3.39
CA PHE A 89 -14.60 -5.38 3.10
C PHE A 89 -13.16 -5.84 2.84
N ALA A 90 -12.35 -4.89 2.39
CA ALA A 90 -10.91 -5.10 2.22
C ALA A 90 -10.10 -4.04 2.96
N VAL A 91 -8.86 -4.41 3.30
CA VAL A 91 -7.89 -3.55 4.00
C VAL A 91 -6.56 -3.57 3.27
N TYR A 92 -6.02 -2.38 2.99
CA TYR A 92 -4.68 -2.18 2.43
C TYR A 92 -3.87 -1.25 3.35
N ASN A 93 -2.61 -1.59 3.65
CA ASN A 93 -1.78 -0.74 4.51
C ASN A 93 -1.21 0.45 3.75
N MET A 94 -1.43 1.66 4.26
CA MET A 94 -0.90 2.87 3.64
C MET A 94 0.62 2.94 3.66
N GLY A 95 1.27 2.34 4.66
CA GLY A 95 2.73 2.23 4.72
C GLY A 95 3.35 1.41 3.59
N GLY A 96 2.56 0.53 2.96
CA GLY A 96 2.95 -0.27 1.81
C GLY A 96 2.85 0.45 0.46
N ILE A 97 2.18 1.60 0.40
CA ILE A 97 2.04 2.43 -0.81
C ILE A 97 3.26 3.35 -0.89
N ARG A 98 4.12 3.17 -1.89
CA ARG A 98 5.44 3.80 -1.93
C ARG A 98 5.60 4.89 -2.99
N ALA A 99 4.66 5.01 -3.91
CA ALA A 99 4.60 6.03 -4.95
C ALA A 99 3.16 6.47 -5.21
N ALA A 100 2.98 7.46 -6.07
CA ALA A 100 1.68 7.89 -6.59
C ALA A 100 1.47 7.33 -8.00
N LEU A 101 0.22 7.19 -8.43
CA LEU A 101 -0.11 6.93 -9.82
C LEU A 101 -0.21 8.25 -10.60
N PRO A 102 0.40 8.35 -11.80
CA PRO A 102 0.29 9.53 -12.65
C PRO A 102 -1.14 9.66 -13.22
N GLU A 103 -1.50 10.83 -13.71
CA GLU A 103 -2.63 10.99 -14.61
C GLU A 103 -2.23 10.49 -16.01
N GLY A 104 -3.10 9.75 -16.67
CA GLY A 104 -2.84 9.19 -18.00
C GLY A 104 -2.36 7.74 -17.96
N ASN A 105 -1.38 7.38 -18.79
CA ASN A 105 -0.91 6.01 -18.89
C ASN A 105 -0.24 5.53 -17.60
N VAL A 106 -0.55 4.30 -17.22
CA VAL A 106 0.06 3.58 -16.11
C VAL A 106 0.83 2.40 -16.68
N THR A 107 2.10 2.31 -16.33
CA THR A 107 3.02 1.25 -16.77
C THR A 107 3.19 0.17 -15.70
N VAL A 108 3.81 -0.95 -16.06
CA VAL A 108 4.26 -1.98 -15.12
C VAL A 108 5.17 -1.36 -14.05
N GLY A 109 6.07 -0.45 -14.45
CA GLY A 109 6.97 0.27 -13.55
C GLY A 109 6.20 1.10 -12.52
N ASP A 110 5.18 1.86 -12.93
CA ASP A 110 4.35 2.66 -12.00
C ASP A 110 3.67 1.76 -10.95
N VAL A 111 3.17 0.60 -11.35
CA VAL A 111 2.57 -0.36 -10.41
C VAL A 111 3.62 -0.93 -9.46
N LEU A 112 4.83 -1.24 -9.95
CA LEU A 112 5.93 -1.69 -9.11
C LEU A 112 6.35 -0.62 -8.10
N ASP A 113 6.40 0.64 -8.51
CA ASP A 113 6.75 1.76 -7.62
C ASP A 113 5.70 1.98 -6.54
N VAL A 114 4.42 1.84 -6.88
CA VAL A 114 3.31 1.94 -5.92
C VAL A 114 3.31 0.77 -4.92
N ALA A 115 3.51 -0.46 -5.41
CA ALA A 115 3.44 -1.70 -4.64
C ALA A 115 4.73 -2.54 -4.80
N PRO A 116 5.89 -2.09 -4.26
CA PRO A 116 7.18 -2.76 -4.50
C PRO A 116 7.34 -4.09 -3.77
N PHE A 117 6.52 -4.35 -2.78
CA PHE A 117 6.59 -5.57 -1.97
C PHE A 117 5.89 -6.74 -2.66
N GLU A 118 6.41 -7.95 -2.46
CA GLU A 118 5.80 -9.18 -2.98
C GLU A 118 4.67 -9.69 -2.07
N ASN A 119 3.79 -8.79 -1.68
CA ASN A 119 2.64 -9.15 -0.88
C ASN A 119 1.64 -9.98 -1.70
N LYS A 120 1.00 -10.91 -1.02
CA LYS A 120 -0.03 -11.78 -1.57
C LYS A 120 -1.38 -11.45 -0.97
N ILE A 121 -2.44 -11.57 -1.77
CA ILE A 121 -3.79 -11.42 -1.24
C ILE A 121 -4.10 -12.59 -0.29
N SER A 122 -4.77 -12.28 0.80
CA SER A 122 -5.26 -13.25 1.78
C SER A 122 -6.70 -12.93 2.15
N PHE A 123 -7.49 -13.98 2.30
CA PHE A 123 -8.87 -13.89 2.76
C PHE A 123 -8.96 -14.52 4.15
N LEU A 124 -9.60 -13.84 5.06
CA LEU A 124 -9.71 -14.28 6.45
C LEU A 124 -11.03 -13.82 7.07
N THR A 125 -11.41 -14.43 8.16
CA THR A 125 -12.61 -14.07 8.91
C THR A 125 -12.23 -13.55 10.29
N LEU A 126 -12.82 -12.43 10.69
CA LEU A 126 -12.77 -11.91 12.06
C LEU A 126 -14.17 -11.86 12.65
N SER A 127 -14.28 -12.07 13.97
CA SER A 127 -15.51 -11.75 14.73
C SER A 127 -15.68 -10.24 14.84
N GLY A 128 -16.90 -9.78 15.06
CA GLY A 128 -17.21 -8.34 15.07
C GLY A 128 -16.49 -7.57 16.17
N ASP A 129 -16.28 -8.18 17.34
CA ASP A 129 -15.44 -7.59 18.39
C ASP A 129 -14.00 -7.36 17.91
N LYS A 130 -13.44 -8.29 17.13
CA LYS A 130 -12.11 -8.15 16.52
C LYS A 130 -12.07 -7.16 15.37
N VAL A 131 -13.15 -7.00 14.63
CA VAL A 131 -13.29 -5.92 13.62
C VAL A 131 -13.31 -4.55 14.30
N LYS A 132 -14.00 -4.38 15.42
CA LYS A 132 -13.93 -3.13 16.20
C LYS A 132 -12.52 -2.85 16.68
N GLU A 133 -11.85 -3.85 17.27
CA GLU A 133 -10.45 -3.74 17.69
C GLU A 133 -9.54 -3.34 16.52
N LEU A 134 -9.74 -3.94 15.34
CA LEU A 134 -9.01 -3.59 14.12
C LEU A 134 -9.20 -2.11 13.74
N PHE A 135 -10.44 -1.63 13.76
CA PHE A 135 -10.74 -0.24 13.42
C PHE A 135 -10.21 0.75 14.47
N GLU A 136 -10.17 0.38 15.75
CA GLU A 136 -9.49 1.15 16.79
C GLU A 136 -7.97 1.22 16.55
N GLN A 137 -7.36 0.11 16.11
CA GLN A 137 -5.94 0.07 15.75
C GLN A 137 -5.67 0.96 14.53
N MET A 138 -6.53 0.92 13.51
CA MET A 138 -6.45 1.83 12.37
C MET A 138 -6.61 3.30 12.76
N ALA A 139 -7.54 3.61 13.68
CA ALA A 139 -7.75 4.97 14.18
C ALA A 139 -6.48 5.51 14.86
N ARG A 140 -5.83 4.72 15.72
CA ARG A 140 -4.56 5.08 16.38
C ARG A 140 -3.44 5.39 15.38
N ARG A 141 -3.43 4.74 14.24
CA ARG A 141 -2.49 4.99 13.15
C ARG A 141 -2.88 6.19 12.27
N GLY A 142 -4.05 6.78 12.53
CA GLY A 142 -4.57 7.92 11.77
C GLY A 142 -5.26 7.53 10.47
N GLY A 143 -5.64 6.26 10.30
CA GLY A 143 -6.30 5.69 9.12
C GLY A 143 -5.43 4.70 8.35
N GLU A 144 -6.06 3.75 7.68
CA GLU A 144 -5.48 2.81 6.70
C GLU A 144 -6.42 2.71 5.48
N GLY A 145 -5.96 2.10 4.38
CA GLY A 145 -6.82 1.89 3.21
C GLY A 145 -7.95 0.90 3.53
N VAL A 146 -9.19 1.29 3.26
CA VAL A 146 -10.37 0.44 3.40
C VAL A 146 -11.25 0.51 2.16
N SER A 147 -11.93 -0.58 1.80
CA SER A 147 -12.84 -0.59 0.66
C SER A 147 -14.11 0.23 0.93
N ALA A 148 -14.84 0.57 -0.14
CA ALA A 148 -16.00 1.47 -0.13
C ALA A 148 -17.11 1.09 0.87
N SER A 149 -17.19 -0.18 1.26
CA SER A 149 -18.17 -0.67 2.24
C SER A 149 -17.92 -0.18 3.68
N VAL A 150 -16.72 0.32 3.99
CA VAL A 150 -16.32 0.75 5.34
C VAL A 150 -16.49 2.26 5.49
N LYS A 151 -17.03 2.69 6.63
CA LYS A 151 -17.03 4.09 7.06
C LYS A 151 -16.58 4.17 8.51
N LEU A 152 -15.53 4.98 8.75
CA LEU A 152 -14.96 5.22 10.08
C LEU A 152 -15.01 6.72 10.40
N ARG A 153 -15.30 7.06 11.64
CA ARG A 153 -15.09 8.40 12.20
C ARG A 153 -14.06 8.27 13.29
N ILE A 154 -13.01 9.05 13.23
CA ILE A 154 -11.89 9.02 14.17
C ILE A 154 -11.60 10.43 14.70
N THR A 155 -11.14 10.52 15.92
CA THR A 155 -10.73 11.81 16.51
C THR A 155 -9.32 12.22 16.04
N GLN A 156 -8.95 13.50 16.27
CA GLN A 156 -7.62 14.00 15.95
C GLN A 156 -6.51 13.25 16.72
N ASP A 157 -6.81 12.78 17.94
CA ASP A 157 -5.90 12.01 18.78
C ASP A 157 -5.96 10.48 18.53
N GLY A 158 -6.65 10.04 17.47
CA GLY A 158 -6.61 8.65 17.00
C GLY A 158 -7.54 7.69 17.74
N ARG A 159 -8.66 8.16 18.29
CA ARG A 159 -9.71 7.30 18.84
C ARG A 159 -10.81 7.03 17.83
N LEU A 160 -11.31 5.81 17.81
CA LEU A 160 -12.48 5.45 17.01
C LEU A 160 -13.75 6.04 17.65
N VAL A 161 -14.51 6.81 16.88
CA VAL A 161 -15.82 7.38 17.30
C VAL A 161 -16.95 6.48 16.84
N SER A 162 -16.91 6.07 15.57
CA SER A 162 -17.91 5.16 15.00
C SER A 162 -17.32 4.36 13.84
N ALA A 163 -17.92 3.19 13.63
CA ALA A 163 -17.57 2.31 12.51
C ALA A 163 -18.80 1.63 11.94
N SER A 164 -18.83 1.49 10.62
CA SER A 164 -19.86 0.71 9.94
C SER A 164 -19.28 -0.04 8.74
N VAL A 165 -19.92 -1.17 8.40
CA VAL A 165 -19.67 -1.95 7.19
C VAL A 165 -20.96 -2.11 6.44
N ALA A 166 -20.98 -1.81 5.15
CA ALA A 166 -22.18 -1.80 4.31
C ALA A 166 -23.36 -1.00 4.92
N GLY A 167 -23.03 0.14 5.52
CA GLY A 167 -24.01 1.05 6.15
C GLY A 167 -24.57 0.57 7.49
N LYS A 168 -24.11 -0.55 8.04
CA LYS A 168 -24.56 -1.10 9.33
C LYS A 168 -23.46 -0.97 10.39
N PRO A 169 -23.80 -0.60 11.63
CA PRO A 169 -22.87 -0.68 12.75
C PRO A 169 -22.31 -2.09 12.89
N ILE A 170 -21.10 -2.19 13.44
CA ILE A 170 -20.46 -3.50 13.65
C ILE A 170 -21.23 -4.27 14.74
N ASP A 171 -21.66 -5.48 14.41
CA ASP A 171 -22.24 -6.43 15.35
C ASP A 171 -21.12 -7.32 15.92
N ASP A 172 -20.90 -7.26 17.23
CA ASP A 172 -19.84 -8.00 17.93
C ASP A 172 -19.93 -9.52 17.73
N LYS A 173 -21.15 -10.03 17.52
CA LYS A 173 -21.42 -11.47 17.37
C LYS A 173 -21.37 -11.94 15.92
N ALA A 174 -21.38 -11.02 14.97
CA ALA A 174 -21.27 -11.37 13.56
C ALA A 174 -19.84 -11.77 13.18
N SER A 175 -19.71 -12.43 12.04
CA SER A 175 -18.43 -12.72 11.41
C SER A 175 -18.31 -11.90 10.14
N TYR A 176 -17.11 -11.38 9.89
CA TYR A 176 -16.81 -10.55 8.73
C TYR A 176 -15.72 -11.20 7.89
N ARG A 177 -15.98 -11.39 6.60
CA ARG A 177 -15.02 -11.88 5.63
C ARG A 177 -14.21 -10.72 5.06
N ILE A 178 -12.89 -10.80 5.12
CA ILE A 178 -11.99 -9.68 4.82
C ILE A 178 -10.95 -10.12 3.79
N ALA A 179 -10.73 -9.29 2.76
CA ALA A 179 -9.55 -9.38 1.90
C ALA A 179 -8.47 -8.45 2.43
N THR A 180 -7.23 -8.92 2.49
CA THR A 180 -6.11 -8.11 2.90
C THR A 180 -4.80 -8.68 2.36
N LEU A 181 -3.67 -8.08 2.72
CA LEU A 181 -2.34 -8.55 2.40
C LEU A 181 -1.90 -9.64 3.40
N ASP A 182 -1.15 -10.62 2.93
CA ASP A 182 -0.53 -11.64 3.80
C ASP A 182 0.32 -11.01 4.91
N TYR A 183 0.98 -9.90 4.62
CA TYR A 183 1.71 -9.08 5.57
C TYR A 183 0.82 -8.57 6.72
N LEU A 184 -0.35 -7.99 6.41
CA LEU A 184 -1.31 -7.52 7.42
C LEU A 184 -1.98 -8.68 8.15
N ALA A 185 -2.27 -9.76 7.45
CA ALA A 185 -2.86 -10.96 8.04
C ALA A 185 -2.02 -11.54 9.18
N GLN A 186 -0.71 -11.25 9.24
CA GLN A 186 0.18 -11.64 10.32
C GLN A 186 0.11 -10.70 11.54
N GLY A 187 -0.66 -9.59 11.46
CA GLY A 187 -0.80 -8.59 12.51
C GLY A 187 0.32 -7.56 12.51
N ASN A 188 0.96 -7.35 11.36
CA ASN A 188 1.95 -6.29 11.18
C ASN A 188 1.28 -4.91 11.14
N ASP A 189 2.07 -3.85 11.10
CA ASP A 189 1.60 -2.46 11.16
C ASP A 189 0.70 -2.18 12.38
N GLU A 190 0.96 -2.83 13.51
CA GLU A 190 0.18 -2.71 14.75
C GLU A 190 -1.30 -3.13 14.62
N LEU A 191 -1.68 -3.77 13.51
CA LEU A 191 -3.03 -4.30 13.29
C LEU A 191 -3.16 -5.71 13.87
N VAL A 192 -2.89 -5.81 15.18
CA VAL A 192 -2.76 -7.06 15.93
C VAL A 192 -4.05 -7.87 15.95
N ALA A 193 -5.22 -7.22 15.78
CA ALA A 193 -6.53 -7.87 15.69
C ALA A 193 -6.55 -8.95 14.60
N PHE A 194 -5.79 -8.80 13.52
CA PHE A 194 -5.66 -9.83 12.49
C PHE A 194 -5.08 -11.16 12.99
N LYS A 195 -4.38 -11.20 14.13
CA LYS A 195 -3.90 -12.46 14.72
C LYS A 195 -5.03 -13.38 15.19
N ALA A 196 -6.22 -12.82 15.46
CA ALA A 196 -7.41 -13.59 15.83
C ALA A 196 -8.18 -14.17 14.63
N LYS A 197 -7.61 -14.09 13.43
CA LYS A 197 -8.22 -14.58 12.19
C LYS A 197 -8.55 -16.07 12.22
N THR A 198 -9.65 -16.39 11.56
CA THR A 198 -10.09 -17.76 11.28
C THR A 198 -10.37 -17.93 9.78
N ASN A 199 -10.61 -19.15 9.32
CA ASN A 199 -10.98 -19.46 7.93
C ASN A 199 -10.06 -18.77 6.91
N VAL A 200 -8.75 -18.90 7.12
CA VAL A 200 -7.75 -18.28 6.25
C VAL A 200 -7.68 -19.00 4.92
N VAL A 201 -7.82 -18.26 3.84
CA VAL A 201 -7.55 -18.70 2.48
C VAL A 201 -6.44 -17.83 1.92
N ALA A 202 -5.30 -18.46 1.63
CA ALA A 202 -4.15 -17.83 0.96
C ALA A 202 -3.96 -18.55 -0.38
N PRO A 203 -4.45 -18.01 -1.50
CA PRO A 203 -4.34 -18.66 -2.80
C PRO A 203 -2.87 -18.96 -3.13
N ALA A 204 -2.62 -20.12 -3.75
CA ALA A 204 -1.29 -20.50 -4.22
C ALA A 204 -1.13 -20.13 -5.69
N GLY A 205 0.10 -19.76 -6.09
CA GLY A 205 0.43 -19.37 -7.46
C GLY A 205 0.84 -17.92 -7.58
N ASP A 206 1.13 -17.49 -8.81
CA ASP A 206 1.55 -16.11 -9.08
C ASP A 206 0.35 -15.15 -9.18
N ASP A 207 -0.85 -15.67 -9.42
CA ASP A 207 -2.09 -14.92 -9.54
C ASP A 207 -2.45 -14.18 -8.23
N ASN A 208 -1.94 -14.66 -7.11
CA ASN A 208 -2.21 -14.07 -5.80
C ASN A 208 -1.29 -12.88 -5.46
N ASN A 209 -0.29 -12.58 -6.29
CA ASN A 209 0.58 -11.42 -6.11
C ASN A 209 -0.20 -10.12 -6.32
N VAL A 210 -0.20 -9.25 -5.33
CA VAL A 210 -1.01 -8.02 -5.35
C VAL A 210 -0.64 -7.08 -6.49
N ARG A 211 0.62 -7.05 -6.92
CA ARG A 211 1.02 -6.30 -8.13
C ARG A 211 0.32 -6.82 -9.38
N ASN A 212 0.28 -8.14 -9.56
CA ASN A 212 -0.41 -8.76 -10.69
C ASN A 212 -1.91 -8.45 -10.65
N ILE A 213 -2.53 -8.55 -9.47
CA ILE A 213 -3.95 -8.18 -9.26
C ILE A 213 -4.21 -6.72 -9.64
N ILE A 214 -3.33 -5.79 -9.23
CA ILE A 214 -3.44 -4.38 -9.62
C ILE A 214 -3.33 -4.23 -11.13
N MET A 215 -2.33 -4.85 -11.77
CA MET A 215 -2.17 -4.79 -13.22
C MET A 215 -3.37 -5.38 -13.97
N ASP A 216 -3.95 -6.46 -13.49
CA ASP A 216 -5.10 -7.12 -14.11
C ASP A 216 -6.36 -6.26 -14.00
N TYR A 217 -6.56 -5.58 -12.86
CA TYR A 217 -7.63 -4.58 -12.73
C TYR A 217 -7.51 -3.45 -13.77
N PHE A 218 -6.30 -2.92 -13.96
CA PHE A 218 -6.02 -1.89 -14.96
C PHE A 218 -6.24 -2.42 -16.39
N ARG A 219 -5.80 -3.63 -16.70
CA ARG A 219 -6.01 -4.28 -18.01
C ARG A 219 -7.49 -4.51 -18.29
N GLU A 220 -8.25 -4.94 -17.29
CA GLU A 220 -9.70 -5.13 -17.43
C GLU A 220 -10.42 -3.81 -17.73
N ALA A 221 -10.05 -2.73 -17.01
CA ALA A 221 -10.58 -1.40 -17.26
C ALA A 221 -10.22 -0.91 -18.69
N ALA A 222 -8.97 -1.10 -19.09
CA ALA A 222 -8.50 -0.73 -20.44
C ALA A 222 -9.23 -1.51 -21.55
N ALA A 223 -9.47 -2.80 -21.36
CA ALA A 223 -10.24 -3.63 -22.30
C ALA A 223 -11.68 -3.14 -22.47
N LYS A 224 -12.24 -2.46 -21.46
CA LYS A 224 -13.55 -1.81 -21.50
C LYS A 224 -13.48 -0.35 -22.02
N GLY A 225 -12.30 0.14 -22.42
CA GLY A 225 -12.09 1.53 -22.86
C GLY A 225 -12.17 2.56 -21.73
N MET A 226 -12.07 2.14 -20.47
CA MET A 226 -12.21 3.00 -19.29
C MET A 226 -10.85 3.40 -18.73
N ALA A 227 -10.75 4.64 -18.24
CA ALA A 227 -9.69 5.05 -17.34
C ALA A 227 -10.10 4.71 -15.89
N VAL A 228 -9.16 4.20 -15.12
CA VAL A 228 -9.36 3.94 -13.68
C VAL A 228 -9.48 5.27 -12.94
N ASP A 229 -10.47 5.39 -12.10
CA ASP A 229 -10.71 6.58 -11.27
C ASP A 229 -11.04 6.17 -9.84
N SER A 230 -10.68 7.01 -8.88
CA SER A 230 -11.01 6.87 -7.48
C SER A 230 -11.12 8.24 -6.83
N HIS A 231 -11.97 8.34 -5.83
CA HIS A 231 -12.24 9.56 -5.10
C HIS A 231 -12.21 9.32 -3.60
N MET A 232 -11.92 10.37 -2.85
CA MET A 232 -12.24 10.38 -1.43
C MET A 232 -13.75 10.50 -1.26
N ASP A 233 -14.38 9.52 -0.64
CA ASP A 233 -15.83 9.45 -0.42
C ASP A 233 -16.20 9.43 1.07
N GLY A 234 -15.25 9.81 1.93
CA GLY A 234 -15.44 9.88 3.37
C GLY A 234 -15.45 8.50 4.03
N ARG A 235 -14.57 7.59 3.61
CA ARG A 235 -14.40 6.29 4.26
C ARG A 235 -13.82 6.43 5.64
N ILE A 236 -12.87 7.37 5.81
CA ILE A 236 -12.29 7.68 7.11
C ILE A 236 -12.29 9.19 7.31
N VAL A 237 -13.16 9.66 8.20
CA VAL A 237 -13.29 11.08 8.51
C VAL A 237 -12.67 11.38 9.86
N LYS A 238 -11.83 12.40 9.90
CA LYS A 238 -11.18 12.91 11.12
C LYS A 238 -11.93 14.13 11.64
N GLU A 239 -12.36 14.08 12.91
CA GLU A 239 -13.11 15.15 13.59
C GLU A 239 -12.39 15.69 14.83
#